data_b97d3f907b4a8f757c3e4034ebe563ec
#
_entry.id   b97d3f907b4a8f757c3e4034ebe563ec
#
_cell.length_a   1.000
_cell.length_b   1.000
_cell.length_c   1.000
_cell.angle_alpha   90.00
_cell.angle_beta   90.00
_cell.angle_gamma   90.00
#
_symmetry.space_group_name_H-M   'P 1'
#
loop_
_entity.id
_entity.type
_entity.pdbx_description
1 polymer ?
#
loop_
_entity_poly.entity_id
_entity_poly.type
_entity_poly.pdbx_seq_one_letter_code
_entity_poly.pdbx_strand_id
1 'polypeptide(L)'
;MKRKVNIGTCGFHVTKEKYAQLLSCVEIQHTFYQPPQVTTLVRWRESVPDEFEFTVKAWQLITHEAKSPTYKRLKKILSEAEREEAGYFKPTRIVREAWETTLACAEALKAKTILFQCPASFKQNAENISNLENFFSAIKRGKLNFCWEPRGVWDERVIKDICDRHNLWHVVDPFKKITVTPNECYYRLHGMTGWRYKYEAGELEELISLLPKNKQSYVFFNNIEMTEDALRFQEIIKD
;
A
#
# COMPACT_ATOMS: atom_id res chain seq x y z
N MET A 1 -2.12 0.85 -27.41
CA MET A 1 -1.59 -0.16 -26.43
C MET A 1 -2.69 -0.44 -25.43
N LYS A 2 -2.96 -1.72 -25.10
CA LYS A 2 -3.92 -2.06 -24.05
C LYS A 2 -3.43 -1.52 -22.69
N ARG A 3 -4.35 -0.99 -21.86
CA ARG A 3 -4.07 -0.60 -20.48
C ARG A 3 -3.57 -1.81 -19.70
N LYS A 4 -2.46 -1.69 -18.99
CA LYS A 4 -2.01 -2.73 -18.05
C LYS A 4 -2.53 -2.38 -16.66
N VAL A 5 -3.67 -2.96 -16.28
CA VAL A 5 -4.28 -2.79 -14.96
C VAL A 5 -4.07 -4.05 -14.14
N ASN A 6 -3.36 -3.92 -13.03
CA ASN A 6 -3.21 -4.98 -12.04
C ASN A 6 -4.35 -4.84 -11.01
N ILE A 7 -5.26 -5.82 -11.00
CA ILE A 7 -6.43 -5.83 -10.14
C ILE A 7 -6.21 -6.86 -9.05
N GLY A 8 -6.41 -6.46 -7.81
CA GLY A 8 -6.21 -7.32 -6.65
C GLY A 8 -6.98 -6.87 -5.42
N THR A 9 -6.68 -7.50 -4.30
CA THR A 9 -7.29 -7.22 -3.00
C THR A 9 -6.23 -6.94 -1.94
N CYS A 10 -6.66 -6.33 -0.83
CA CYS A 10 -5.82 -6.10 0.34
C CYS A 10 -5.77 -7.35 1.22
N GLY A 11 -4.99 -8.33 0.81
CA GLY A 11 -4.80 -9.64 1.43
C GLY A 11 -5.48 -10.78 0.68
N PHE A 12 -5.13 -12.00 1.06
CA PHE A 12 -5.71 -13.22 0.51
C PHE A 12 -6.95 -13.65 1.30
N HIS A 13 -8.00 -14.09 0.60
CA HIS A 13 -9.21 -14.71 1.19
C HIS A 13 -9.25 -16.20 1.01
N VAL A 14 -8.46 -16.72 0.09
CA VAL A 14 -8.32 -18.13 -0.22
C VAL A 14 -6.84 -18.48 -0.25
N THR A 15 -6.49 -19.75 -0.51
CA THR A 15 -5.08 -20.14 -0.69
C THR A 15 -4.44 -19.32 -1.82
N LYS A 16 -3.14 -19.11 -1.76
CA LYS A 16 -2.42 -18.24 -2.71
C LYS A 16 -2.48 -18.78 -4.13
N GLU A 17 -2.37 -20.08 -4.27
CA GLU A 17 -2.46 -20.80 -5.54
C GLU A 17 -3.83 -20.58 -6.20
N LYS A 18 -4.90 -20.71 -5.41
CA LYS A 18 -6.27 -20.47 -5.89
C LYS A 18 -6.51 -19.00 -6.20
N TYR A 19 -5.99 -18.10 -5.36
CA TYR A 19 -6.10 -16.66 -5.57
C TYR A 19 -5.41 -16.23 -6.87
N ALA A 20 -4.20 -16.74 -7.14
CA ALA A 20 -3.43 -16.40 -8.34
C ALA A 20 -4.06 -16.89 -9.65
N GLN A 21 -5.02 -17.83 -9.59
CA GLN A 21 -5.85 -18.21 -10.74
C GLN A 21 -6.97 -17.19 -11.02
N LEU A 22 -7.35 -16.41 -10.04
CA LEU A 22 -8.46 -15.45 -10.11
C LEU A 22 -7.99 -14.03 -10.44
N LEU A 23 -6.95 -13.56 -9.76
CA LEU A 23 -6.45 -12.20 -9.82
C LEU A 23 -4.94 -12.17 -10.04
N SER A 24 -4.43 -11.08 -10.65
CA SER A 24 -3.03 -10.97 -11.07
C SER A 24 -2.09 -10.38 -10.01
N CYS A 25 -2.63 -9.79 -8.95
CA CYS A 25 -1.80 -9.18 -7.90
C CYS A 25 -2.49 -9.17 -6.53
N VAL A 26 -1.71 -8.93 -5.49
CA VAL A 26 -2.21 -8.79 -4.10
C VAL A 26 -1.38 -7.76 -3.33
N GLU A 27 -2.03 -7.00 -2.45
CA GLU A 27 -1.34 -6.16 -1.46
C GLU A 27 -1.21 -6.93 -0.14
N ILE A 28 0.02 -7.22 0.27
CA ILE A 28 0.28 -7.97 1.51
C ILE A 28 0.08 -7.09 2.74
N GLN A 29 -0.92 -7.45 3.56
CA GLN A 29 -1.25 -6.76 4.82
C GLN A 29 -0.47 -7.30 6.03
N HIS A 30 -0.02 -8.55 5.99
CA HIS A 30 0.69 -9.16 7.11
C HIS A 30 1.98 -8.41 7.45
N THR A 31 2.70 -7.92 6.43
CA THR A 31 3.93 -7.15 6.60
C THR A 31 3.74 -5.85 7.39
N PHE A 32 2.55 -5.26 7.30
CA PHE A 32 2.21 -4.06 8.06
C PHE A 32 2.04 -4.32 9.56
N TYR A 33 1.34 -5.39 9.93
CA TYR A 33 1.05 -5.66 11.35
C TYR A 33 2.21 -6.35 12.06
N GLN A 34 2.66 -7.45 11.51
CA GLN A 34 3.79 -8.24 11.97
C GLN A 34 4.39 -8.96 10.76
N PRO A 35 5.55 -8.53 10.27
CA PRO A 35 6.21 -9.16 9.14
C PRO A 35 6.40 -10.66 9.36
N PRO A 36 6.01 -11.50 8.40
CA PRO A 36 6.32 -12.91 8.43
C PRO A 36 7.83 -13.17 8.29
N GLN A 37 8.28 -14.34 8.67
CA GLN A 37 9.66 -14.77 8.41
C GLN A 37 9.93 -14.78 6.90
N VAL A 38 11.14 -14.38 6.50
CA VAL A 38 11.59 -14.32 5.10
C VAL A 38 11.35 -15.65 4.38
N THR A 39 11.68 -16.79 5.04
CA THR A 39 11.44 -18.13 4.50
C THR A 39 9.97 -18.43 4.21
N THR A 40 9.05 -17.84 4.97
CA THR A 40 7.61 -17.94 4.71
C THR A 40 7.22 -17.15 3.46
N LEU A 41 7.77 -15.95 3.29
CA LEU A 41 7.49 -15.11 2.13
C LEU A 41 8.09 -15.68 0.84
N VAL A 42 9.27 -16.30 0.90
CA VAL A 42 9.84 -17.07 -0.21
C VAL A 42 8.88 -18.17 -0.67
N ARG A 43 8.37 -18.98 0.28
CA ARG A 43 7.36 -20.02 -0.04
C ARG A 43 6.08 -19.42 -0.65
N TRP A 44 5.67 -18.23 -0.22
CA TRP A 44 4.53 -17.56 -0.84
C TRP A 44 4.83 -17.16 -2.28
N ARG A 45 6.04 -16.67 -2.55
CA ARG A 45 6.46 -16.33 -3.91
C ARG A 45 6.50 -17.57 -4.81
N GLU A 46 7.01 -18.69 -4.31
CA GLU A 46 7.11 -19.95 -5.03
C GLU A 46 5.77 -20.63 -5.29
N SER A 47 4.73 -20.34 -4.49
CA SER A 47 3.40 -20.94 -4.61
C SER A 47 2.51 -20.29 -5.68
N VAL A 48 2.97 -19.25 -6.36
CA VAL A 48 2.22 -18.54 -7.41
C VAL A 48 3.08 -18.32 -8.65
N PRO A 49 2.49 -18.11 -9.84
CA PRO A 49 3.24 -17.86 -11.09
C PRO A 49 4.19 -16.66 -11.00
N ASP A 50 5.27 -16.67 -11.79
CA ASP A 50 6.28 -15.59 -11.78
C ASP A 50 5.71 -14.22 -12.17
N GLU A 51 4.71 -14.19 -13.06
CA GLU A 51 4.00 -12.98 -13.49
C GLU A 51 3.03 -12.41 -12.44
N PHE A 52 2.69 -13.18 -11.39
CA PHE A 52 1.86 -12.71 -10.29
C PHE A 52 2.59 -11.65 -9.47
N GLU A 53 1.96 -10.49 -9.29
CA GLU A 53 2.59 -9.36 -8.63
C GLU A 53 2.19 -9.25 -7.15
N PHE A 54 3.20 -9.13 -6.28
CA PHE A 54 3.02 -8.75 -4.89
C PHE A 54 3.32 -7.28 -4.73
N THR A 55 2.50 -6.58 -3.94
CA THR A 55 2.88 -5.31 -3.34
C THR A 55 2.96 -5.48 -1.83
N VAL A 56 3.82 -4.72 -1.18
CA VAL A 56 4.09 -4.85 0.26
C VAL A 56 3.64 -3.58 0.97
N LYS A 57 2.83 -3.73 2.00
CA LYS A 57 2.55 -2.63 2.91
C LYS A 57 3.64 -2.55 3.97
N ALA A 58 4.31 -1.40 4.06
CA ALA A 58 5.42 -1.16 4.98
C ALA A 58 5.01 -1.41 6.44
N TRP A 59 5.94 -1.90 7.25
CA TRP A 59 5.69 -2.23 8.66
C TRP A 59 5.21 -1.01 9.44
N GLN A 60 4.17 -1.18 10.26
CA GLN A 60 3.55 -0.10 11.02
C GLN A 60 4.53 0.70 11.90
N LEU A 61 5.65 0.11 12.30
CA LEU A 61 6.70 0.79 13.06
C LEU A 61 7.33 1.98 12.30
N ILE A 62 7.16 2.05 10.96
CA ILE A 62 7.62 3.18 10.16
C ILE A 62 6.60 4.33 10.19
N THR A 63 5.30 4.02 10.08
CA THR A 63 4.27 5.01 9.77
C THR A 63 3.34 5.35 10.94
N HIS A 64 3.17 4.44 11.89
CA HIS A 64 2.21 4.55 12.99
C HIS A 64 2.92 4.63 14.34
N GLU A 65 2.52 5.55 15.20
CA GLU A 65 2.97 5.57 16.60
C GLU A 65 2.39 4.40 17.40
N ALA A 66 3.08 4.03 18.49
CA ALA A 66 2.73 2.88 19.32
C ALA A 66 1.37 2.96 20.02
N LYS A 67 0.76 4.16 20.11
CA LYS A 67 -0.62 4.35 20.59
C LYS A 67 -1.69 3.92 19.58
N SER A 68 -1.30 3.63 18.32
CA SER A 68 -2.24 3.16 17.30
C SER A 68 -2.87 1.82 17.69
N PRO A 69 -4.20 1.64 17.50
CA PRO A 69 -4.87 0.36 17.76
C PRO A 69 -4.28 -0.82 16.97
N THR A 70 -3.58 -0.54 15.86
CA THR A 70 -2.95 -1.56 15.01
C THR A 70 -1.83 -2.31 15.73
N TYR A 71 -1.21 -1.70 16.75
CA TYR A 71 -0.16 -2.33 17.57
C TYR A 71 -0.66 -3.51 18.41
N LYS A 72 -1.98 -3.65 18.64
CA LYS A 72 -2.56 -4.86 19.26
C LYS A 72 -2.24 -6.14 18.47
N ARG A 73 -1.92 -6.02 17.18
CA ARG A 73 -1.54 -7.14 16.31
C ARG A 73 -0.02 -7.31 16.15
N LEU A 74 0.78 -6.44 16.80
CA LEU A 74 2.23 -6.56 16.84
C LEU A 74 2.62 -7.64 17.87
N LYS A 75 3.42 -8.63 17.45
CA LYS A 75 3.93 -9.68 18.34
C LYS A 75 5.26 -9.29 18.98
N LYS A 76 6.04 -8.40 18.33
CA LYS A 76 7.29 -7.87 18.90
C LYS A 76 6.95 -7.07 20.16
N ILE A 77 7.57 -7.45 21.28
CA ILE A 77 7.49 -6.67 22.53
C ILE A 77 8.44 -5.48 22.38
N LEU A 78 7.89 -4.29 22.53
CA LEU A 78 8.65 -3.04 22.49
C LEU A 78 8.90 -2.54 23.91
N SER A 79 10.12 -2.08 24.21
CA SER A 79 10.42 -1.28 25.37
C SER A 79 9.68 0.06 25.35
N GLU A 80 9.60 0.76 26.45
CA GLU A 80 8.97 2.09 26.52
C GLU A 80 9.65 3.07 25.56
N ALA A 81 10.98 3.11 25.54
CA ALA A 81 11.76 3.92 24.60
C ALA A 81 11.47 3.57 23.13
N GLU A 82 11.44 2.29 22.77
CA GLU A 82 11.11 1.88 21.40
C GLU A 82 9.68 2.29 21.01
N ARG A 83 8.73 2.32 21.95
CA ARG A 83 7.36 2.79 21.69
C ARG A 83 7.30 4.28 21.40
N GLU A 84 8.10 5.08 22.07
CA GLU A 84 8.20 6.53 21.83
C GLU A 84 8.92 6.84 20.50
N GLU A 85 9.91 6.03 20.16
CA GLU A 85 10.71 6.18 18.94
C GLU A 85 10.03 5.68 17.66
N ALA A 86 8.99 4.83 17.78
CA ALA A 86 8.34 4.24 16.62
C ALA A 86 7.41 5.21 15.89
N GLY A 87 7.26 5.00 14.58
CA GLY A 87 6.28 5.66 13.73
C GLY A 87 6.70 7.03 13.23
N TYR A 88 5.81 7.60 12.41
CA TYR A 88 5.92 8.96 11.86
C TYR A 88 7.24 9.24 11.13
N PHE A 89 7.84 8.19 10.54
CA PHE A 89 9.11 8.26 9.82
C PHE A 89 10.26 8.85 10.65
N LYS A 90 10.17 8.77 11.99
CA LYS A 90 11.18 9.32 12.88
C LYS A 90 12.58 8.79 12.55
N PRO A 91 13.65 9.62 12.65
CA PRO A 91 15.02 9.20 12.31
C PRO A 91 15.64 8.33 13.44
N THR A 92 14.92 7.31 13.87
CA THR A 92 15.28 6.44 15.00
C THR A 92 15.78 5.08 14.53
N ARG A 93 16.44 4.36 15.43
CA ARG A 93 16.94 3.01 15.15
C ARG A 93 15.80 2.05 14.82
N ILE A 94 14.70 2.08 15.57
CA ILE A 94 13.58 1.16 15.38
C ILE A 94 12.88 1.37 14.00
N VAL A 95 12.76 2.61 13.55
CA VAL A 95 12.19 2.91 12.22
C VAL A 95 13.13 2.42 11.11
N ARG A 96 14.44 2.52 11.28
CA ARG A 96 15.44 2.01 10.33
C ARG A 96 15.40 0.49 10.26
N GLU A 97 15.40 -0.20 11.40
CA GLU A 97 15.27 -1.67 11.47
C GLU A 97 13.94 -2.14 10.85
N ALA A 98 12.87 -1.37 11.04
CA ALA A 98 11.58 -1.65 10.42
C ALA A 98 11.63 -1.49 8.89
N TRP A 99 12.40 -0.52 8.38
CA TRP A 99 12.64 -0.38 6.95
C TRP A 99 13.42 -1.57 6.39
N GLU A 100 14.52 -1.96 7.03
CA GLU A 100 15.33 -3.12 6.61
C GLU A 100 14.48 -4.40 6.57
N THR A 101 13.62 -4.60 7.57
CA THR A 101 12.67 -5.71 7.61
C THR A 101 11.66 -5.63 6.45
N THR A 102 11.12 -4.44 6.18
CA THR A 102 10.19 -4.22 5.06
C THR A 102 10.84 -4.52 3.73
N LEU A 103 12.08 -4.07 3.55
CA LEU A 103 12.87 -4.32 2.34
C LEU A 103 13.11 -5.82 2.13
N ALA A 104 13.53 -6.53 3.18
CA ALA A 104 13.72 -7.99 3.13
C ALA A 104 12.42 -8.74 2.76
N CYS A 105 11.26 -8.26 3.25
CA CYS A 105 9.97 -8.80 2.85
C CYS A 105 9.68 -8.57 1.36
N ALA A 106 9.96 -7.37 0.85
CA ALA A 106 9.76 -7.03 -0.55
C ALA A 106 10.68 -7.87 -1.47
N GLU A 107 11.94 -8.04 -1.09
CA GLU A 107 12.91 -8.87 -1.81
C GLU A 107 12.48 -10.35 -1.86
N ALA A 108 12.06 -10.92 -0.71
CA ALA A 108 11.59 -12.30 -0.63
C ALA A 108 10.37 -12.57 -1.52
N LEU A 109 9.47 -11.60 -1.63
CA LEU A 109 8.29 -11.67 -2.49
C LEU A 109 8.57 -11.28 -3.95
N LYS A 110 9.78 -10.81 -4.28
CA LYS A 110 10.11 -10.14 -5.55
C LYS A 110 9.14 -8.98 -5.85
N ALA A 111 8.68 -8.31 -4.82
CA ALA A 111 7.75 -7.18 -4.95
C ALA A 111 8.46 -5.96 -5.51
N LYS A 112 7.77 -5.24 -6.42
CA LYS A 112 8.31 -4.03 -7.05
C LYS A 112 7.78 -2.74 -6.42
N THR A 113 6.79 -2.86 -5.54
CA THR A 113 6.05 -1.71 -5.01
C THR A 113 5.84 -1.85 -3.51
N ILE A 114 6.16 -0.79 -2.76
CA ILE A 114 5.97 -0.70 -1.31
C ILE A 114 5.03 0.47 -1.01
N LEU A 115 3.97 0.18 -0.26
CA LEU A 115 2.99 1.16 0.22
C LEU A 115 3.33 1.63 1.63
N PHE A 116 3.51 2.94 1.79
CA PHE A 116 3.61 3.63 3.09
C PHE A 116 2.27 4.31 3.40
N GLN A 117 1.36 3.60 4.06
CA GLN A 117 0.10 4.17 4.49
C GLN A 117 0.25 4.81 5.86
N CYS A 118 -0.08 6.08 5.99
CA CYS A 118 -0.08 6.82 7.25
C CYS A 118 -1.45 6.78 7.95
N PRO A 119 -1.48 6.88 9.28
CA PRO A 119 -2.73 7.06 10.02
C PRO A 119 -3.28 8.49 9.86
N ALA A 120 -4.57 8.68 10.14
CA ALA A 120 -5.18 10.02 10.12
C ALA A 120 -4.54 10.99 11.15
N SER A 121 -3.90 10.47 12.20
CA SER A 121 -3.16 11.24 13.19
C SER A 121 -1.82 11.78 12.68
N PHE A 122 -1.28 11.26 11.56
CA PHE A 122 -0.10 11.81 10.91
C PHE A 122 -0.49 13.05 10.12
N LYS A 123 -0.51 14.20 10.80
CA LYS A 123 -0.94 15.49 10.25
C LYS A 123 0.21 16.25 9.63
N GLN A 124 -0.10 17.16 8.71
CA GLN A 124 0.85 18.11 8.17
C GLN A 124 1.33 19.07 9.27
N ASN A 125 2.62 19.01 9.56
CA ASN A 125 3.38 19.97 10.35
C ASN A 125 4.85 19.89 9.96
N ALA A 126 5.67 20.83 10.41
CA ALA A 126 7.08 20.92 10.04
C ALA A 126 7.88 19.68 10.43
N GLU A 127 7.62 19.11 11.61
CA GLU A 127 8.30 17.91 12.11
C GLU A 127 7.97 16.69 11.24
N ASN A 128 6.69 16.43 10.99
CA ASN A 128 6.25 15.29 10.20
C ASN A 128 6.73 15.36 8.74
N ILE A 129 6.75 16.57 8.16
CA ILE A 129 7.31 16.79 6.82
C ILE A 129 8.81 16.48 6.85
N SER A 130 9.57 17.04 7.79
CA SER A 130 11.01 16.80 7.93
C SER A 130 11.33 15.32 8.12
N ASN A 131 10.60 14.63 9.00
CA ASN A 131 10.80 13.20 9.24
C ASN A 131 10.58 12.38 7.97
N LEU A 132 9.49 12.64 7.25
CA LEU A 132 9.15 11.94 6.01
C LEU A 132 10.20 12.19 4.93
N GLU A 133 10.61 13.43 4.71
CA GLU A 133 11.63 13.79 3.71
C GLU A 133 13.00 13.18 4.04
N ASN A 134 13.41 13.26 5.30
CA ASN A 134 14.66 12.65 5.78
C ASN A 134 14.64 11.12 5.58
N PHE A 135 13.52 10.48 5.91
CA PHE A 135 13.36 9.04 5.72
C PHE A 135 13.53 8.64 4.25
N PHE A 136 12.76 9.26 3.33
CA PHE A 136 12.83 8.91 1.92
C PHE A 136 14.16 9.29 1.25
N SER A 137 14.84 10.29 1.75
CA SER A 137 16.20 10.65 1.30
C SER A 137 17.27 9.66 1.78
N ALA A 138 17.10 9.07 2.97
CA ALA A 138 18.08 8.18 3.58
C ALA A 138 17.99 6.73 3.10
N ILE A 139 16.81 6.27 2.71
CA ILE A 139 16.59 4.86 2.34
C ILE A 139 17.00 4.58 0.89
N LYS A 140 17.62 3.40 0.67
CA LYS A 140 17.97 2.93 -0.68
C LYS A 140 16.71 2.38 -1.36
N ARG A 141 16.26 3.05 -2.41
CA ARG A 141 15.10 2.64 -3.20
C ARG A 141 15.39 1.48 -4.16
N GLY A 142 16.57 1.44 -4.78
CA GLY A 142 16.84 0.52 -5.88
C GLY A 142 15.85 0.71 -7.04
N LYS A 143 15.23 -0.40 -7.47
CA LYS A 143 14.19 -0.41 -8.53
C LYS A 143 12.76 -0.41 -8.00
N LEU A 144 12.57 -0.13 -6.70
CA LEU A 144 11.25 -0.16 -6.05
C LEU A 144 10.45 1.11 -6.35
N ASN A 145 9.17 0.94 -6.59
CA ASN A 145 8.18 2.02 -6.57
C ASN A 145 7.74 2.25 -5.12
N PHE A 146 7.78 3.49 -4.67
CA PHE A 146 7.29 3.87 -3.36
C PHE A 146 5.95 4.59 -3.50
N CYS A 147 4.96 4.09 -2.80
CA CYS A 147 3.61 4.61 -2.77
C CYS A 147 3.31 5.21 -1.40
N TRP A 148 2.77 6.41 -1.36
CA TRP A 148 2.42 7.09 -0.12
C TRP A 148 0.93 7.38 -0.05
N GLU A 149 0.28 6.92 1.04
CA GLU A 149 -1.14 7.18 1.32
C GLU A 149 -1.27 8.05 2.58
N PRO A 150 -1.33 9.37 2.47
CA PRO A 150 -1.65 10.25 3.58
C PRO A 150 -3.14 10.16 3.91
N ARG A 151 -3.48 9.72 5.12
CA ARG A 151 -4.88 9.68 5.60
C ARG A 151 -5.26 10.87 6.48
N GLY A 152 -4.28 11.66 6.89
CA GLY A 152 -4.48 12.90 7.63
C GLY A 152 -4.94 14.04 6.72
N VAL A 153 -5.18 15.20 7.34
CA VAL A 153 -5.45 16.44 6.60
C VAL A 153 -4.11 17.01 6.14
N TRP A 154 -3.91 17.03 4.82
CA TRP A 154 -2.73 17.53 4.15
C TRP A 154 -3.14 18.44 2.99
N ASP A 155 -2.41 19.53 2.78
CA ASP A 155 -2.54 20.36 1.59
C ASP A 155 -2.05 19.60 0.36
N GLU A 156 -2.84 19.60 -0.73
CA GLU A 156 -2.53 18.87 -1.95
C GLU A 156 -1.24 19.35 -2.62
N ARG A 157 -0.90 20.65 -2.48
CA ARG A 157 0.37 21.21 -2.99
C ARG A 157 1.56 20.62 -2.24
N VAL A 158 1.44 20.47 -0.90
CA VAL A 158 2.49 19.87 -0.09
C VAL A 158 2.63 18.38 -0.40
N ILE A 159 1.51 17.65 -0.58
CA ILE A 159 1.56 16.25 -1.03
C ILE A 159 2.28 16.16 -2.38
N LYS A 160 1.92 17.03 -3.33
CA LYS A 160 2.53 17.05 -4.67
C LYS A 160 4.03 17.30 -4.60
N ASP A 161 4.45 18.34 -3.86
CA ASP A 161 5.86 18.71 -3.71
C ASP A 161 6.70 17.58 -3.10
N ILE A 162 6.16 16.87 -2.10
CA ILE A 162 6.82 15.72 -1.49
C ILE A 162 6.90 14.54 -2.48
N CYS A 163 5.79 14.26 -3.18
CA CYS A 163 5.76 13.19 -4.18
C CYS A 163 6.76 13.44 -5.31
N ASP A 164 6.81 14.65 -5.83
CA ASP A 164 7.74 15.03 -6.91
C ASP A 164 9.20 14.92 -6.45
N ARG A 165 9.54 15.48 -5.27
CA ARG A 165 10.93 15.44 -4.74
C ARG A 165 11.43 14.03 -4.46
N HIS A 166 10.56 13.16 -3.97
CA HIS A 166 10.94 11.81 -3.58
C HIS A 166 10.44 10.75 -4.57
N ASN A 167 9.90 11.16 -5.72
CA ASN A 167 9.35 10.26 -6.74
C ASN A 167 8.39 9.23 -6.12
N LEU A 168 7.43 9.69 -5.31
CA LEU A 168 6.41 8.85 -4.67
C LEU A 168 5.13 8.83 -5.50
N TRP A 169 4.44 7.71 -5.54
CA TRP A 169 3.10 7.62 -6.08
C TRP A 169 2.08 7.96 -5.01
N HIS A 170 1.24 8.97 -5.28
CA HIS A 170 0.18 9.33 -4.35
C HIS A 170 -0.98 8.34 -4.42
N VAL A 171 -1.20 7.61 -3.33
CA VAL A 171 -2.25 6.59 -3.22
C VAL A 171 -3.53 7.21 -2.70
N VAL A 172 -4.63 6.95 -3.39
CA VAL A 172 -5.95 7.45 -3.03
C VAL A 172 -7.04 6.39 -3.21
N ASP A 173 -8.18 6.62 -2.60
CA ASP A 173 -9.46 6.08 -3.04
C ASP A 173 -10.00 7.06 -4.10
N PRO A 174 -10.09 6.66 -5.39
CA PRO A 174 -10.37 7.58 -6.49
C PRO A 174 -11.79 8.16 -6.44
N PHE A 175 -12.71 7.53 -5.73
CA PHE A 175 -14.05 8.06 -5.48
C PHE A 175 -14.09 9.14 -4.39
N LYS A 176 -13.00 9.33 -3.66
CA LYS A 176 -12.91 10.29 -2.55
C LYS A 176 -11.93 11.42 -2.81
N LYS A 177 -10.86 11.16 -3.55
CA LYS A 177 -9.80 12.12 -3.82
C LYS A 177 -9.16 11.90 -5.18
N ILE A 178 -8.74 12.99 -5.81
CA ILE A 178 -7.93 12.94 -7.02
C ILE A 178 -6.46 12.77 -6.62
N THR A 179 -5.73 11.91 -7.32
CA THR A 179 -4.29 11.78 -7.10
C THR A 179 -3.53 12.99 -7.66
N VAL A 180 -2.47 13.40 -6.95
CA VAL A 180 -1.55 14.44 -7.42
C VAL A 180 -0.45 13.89 -8.34
N THR A 181 -0.37 12.56 -8.51
CA THR A 181 0.55 11.85 -9.41
C THR A 181 -0.22 11.11 -10.51
N PRO A 182 -0.85 11.82 -11.47
CA PRO A 182 -1.81 11.23 -12.41
C PRO A 182 -1.18 10.24 -13.41
N ASN A 183 0.13 10.19 -13.50
CA ASN A 183 0.86 9.25 -14.37
C ASN A 183 1.14 7.91 -13.69
N GLU A 184 1.02 7.83 -12.37
CA GLU A 184 1.23 6.66 -11.54
C GLU A 184 -0.05 6.36 -10.76
N CYS A 185 -0.63 5.20 -10.99
CA CYS A 185 -1.90 4.85 -10.39
C CYS A 185 -1.74 3.70 -9.39
N TYR A 186 -2.05 4.00 -8.14
CA TYR A 186 -2.23 3.02 -7.08
C TYR A 186 -3.49 3.38 -6.28
N TYR A 187 -4.59 2.74 -6.62
CA TYR A 187 -5.90 3.01 -6.01
C TYR A 187 -6.25 1.96 -4.96
N ARG A 188 -6.81 2.40 -3.85
CA ARG A 188 -7.28 1.54 -2.76
C ARG A 188 -8.73 1.87 -2.43
N LEU A 189 -9.63 0.98 -2.83
CA LEU A 189 -11.07 1.15 -2.73
C LEU A 189 -11.59 0.63 -1.38
N HIS A 190 -12.05 1.55 -0.54
CA HIS A 190 -12.51 1.23 0.82
C HIS A 190 -14.04 1.20 0.95
N GLY A 191 -14.77 1.27 -0.18
CA GLY A 191 -16.21 1.44 -0.24
C GLY A 191 -16.67 2.88 -0.07
N MET A 192 -17.77 3.26 -0.75
CA MET A 192 -18.29 4.62 -0.75
C MET A 192 -18.65 5.08 0.66
N THR A 193 -19.36 4.24 1.40
CA THR A 193 -19.81 4.52 2.78
C THR A 193 -19.00 3.80 3.85
N GLY A 194 -17.94 3.06 3.47
CA GLY A 194 -17.05 2.33 4.36
C GLY A 194 -16.86 0.88 3.97
N TRP A 195 -16.10 0.13 4.76
CA TRP A 195 -15.60 -1.20 4.42
C TRP A 195 -16.67 -2.28 4.17
N ARG A 196 -17.94 -2.07 4.61
CA ARG A 196 -19.07 -2.99 4.35
C ARG A 196 -19.76 -2.75 3.02
N TYR A 197 -19.31 -1.76 2.26
CA TYR A 197 -19.87 -1.39 0.97
C TYR A 197 -19.60 -2.46 -0.10
N LYS A 198 -20.60 -2.69 -0.97
CA LYS A 198 -20.46 -3.44 -2.22
C LYS A 198 -20.60 -2.46 -3.38
N TYR A 199 -19.66 -2.48 -4.32
CA TYR A 199 -19.71 -1.57 -5.47
C TYR A 199 -20.79 -1.96 -6.47
N GLU A 200 -21.53 -0.97 -6.93
CA GLU A 200 -22.52 -1.12 -8.00
C GLU A 200 -21.83 -1.21 -9.38
N ALA A 201 -22.53 -1.76 -10.39
CA ALA A 201 -21.95 -1.93 -11.73
C ALA A 201 -21.51 -0.60 -12.34
N GLY A 202 -22.37 0.43 -12.26
CA GLY A 202 -22.06 1.77 -12.79
C GLY A 202 -20.84 2.42 -12.11
N GLU A 203 -20.61 2.16 -10.82
CA GLU A 203 -19.42 2.66 -10.12
C GLU A 203 -18.14 1.97 -10.60
N LEU A 204 -18.20 0.66 -10.89
CA LEU A 204 -17.09 -0.08 -11.46
C LEU A 204 -16.79 0.38 -12.91
N GLU A 205 -17.81 0.74 -13.68
CA GLU A 205 -17.65 1.36 -15.01
C GLU A 205 -17.02 2.76 -14.88
N GLU A 206 -17.48 3.58 -13.93
CA GLU A 206 -16.90 4.90 -13.64
C GLU A 206 -15.41 4.79 -13.29
N LEU A 207 -15.02 3.78 -12.50
CA LEU A 207 -13.65 3.53 -12.11
C LEU A 207 -12.70 3.42 -13.31
N ILE A 208 -13.18 2.86 -14.45
CA ILE A 208 -12.40 2.79 -15.71
C ILE A 208 -12.03 4.19 -16.19
N SER A 209 -12.96 5.15 -16.09
CA SER A 209 -12.74 6.53 -16.52
C SER A 209 -11.67 7.25 -15.67
N LEU A 210 -11.53 6.85 -14.42
CA LEU A 210 -10.56 7.40 -13.45
C LEU A 210 -9.15 6.81 -13.63
N LEU A 211 -8.99 5.74 -14.42
CA LEU A 211 -7.67 5.14 -14.67
C LEU A 211 -6.89 5.92 -15.73
N PRO A 212 -5.58 6.12 -15.54
CA PRO A 212 -4.73 6.76 -16.54
C PRO A 212 -4.67 5.94 -17.83
N LYS A 213 -4.64 6.64 -18.96
CA LYS A 213 -4.47 6.01 -20.28
C LYS A 213 -2.99 5.63 -20.47
N ASN A 214 -2.73 4.40 -20.92
CA ASN A 214 -1.40 3.93 -21.33
C ASN A 214 -0.32 3.83 -20.22
N LYS A 215 -0.72 3.70 -18.96
CA LYS A 215 0.19 3.49 -17.82
C LYS A 215 -0.18 2.23 -17.04
N GLN A 216 0.81 1.66 -16.36
CA GLN A 216 0.55 0.59 -15.41
C GLN A 216 -0.22 1.13 -14.23
N SER A 217 -1.31 0.47 -13.87
CA SER A 217 -2.18 0.84 -12.77
C SER A 217 -2.35 -0.31 -11.80
N TYR A 218 -2.46 0.00 -10.52
CA TYR A 218 -2.84 -0.94 -9.47
C TYR A 218 -4.18 -0.50 -8.89
N VAL A 219 -5.11 -1.44 -8.81
CA VAL A 219 -6.43 -1.24 -8.20
C VAL A 219 -6.65 -2.32 -7.17
N PHE A 220 -6.65 -1.95 -5.89
CA PHE A 220 -6.84 -2.86 -4.77
C PHE A 220 -8.16 -2.60 -4.07
N PHE A 221 -9.03 -3.58 -4.08
CA PHE A 221 -10.25 -3.57 -3.30
C PHE A 221 -9.96 -3.92 -1.83
N ASN A 222 -10.54 -3.16 -0.91
CA ASN A 222 -10.33 -3.27 0.53
C ASN A 222 -11.65 -3.11 1.32
N ASN A 223 -12.71 -3.65 0.77
CA ASN A 223 -14.06 -3.72 1.36
C ASN A 223 -14.41 -5.18 1.69
N ILE A 224 -15.58 -5.41 2.25
CA ILE A 224 -16.01 -6.76 2.67
C ILE A 224 -16.16 -7.72 1.47
N GLU A 225 -16.64 -7.21 0.33
CA GLU A 225 -16.86 -7.97 -0.91
C GLU A 225 -15.66 -7.83 -1.89
N MET A 226 -14.46 -7.53 -1.38
CA MET A 226 -13.33 -7.13 -2.21
C MET A 226 -12.94 -8.15 -3.28
N THR A 227 -13.14 -9.44 -3.07
CA THR A 227 -12.86 -10.46 -4.09
C THR A 227 -13.89 -10.43 -5.20
N GLU A 228 -15.17 -10.37 -4.85
CA GLU A 228 -16.26 -10.32 -5.83
C GLU A 228 -16.20 -9.05 -6.64
N ASP A 229 -16.01 -7.89 -5.98
CA ASP A 229 -15.90 -6.61 -6.67
C ASP A 229 -14.66 -6.54 -7.58
N ALA A 230 -13.52 -7.10 -7.15
CA ALA A 230 -12.32 -7.19 -7.98
C ALA A 230 -12.55 -8.05 -9.24
N LEU A 231 -13.22 -9.18 -9.11
CA LEU A 231 -13.55 -10.06 -10.24
C LEU A 231 -14.54 -9.39 -11.20
N ARG A 232 -15.60 -8.77 -10.68
CA ARG A 232 -16.56 -8.01 -11.50
C ARG A 232 -15.85 -6.89 -12.27
N PHE A 233 -14.97 -6.15 -11.61
CA PHE A 233 -14.18 -5.09 -12.25
C PHE A 233 -13.24 -5.66 -13.33
N GLN A 234 -12.64 -6.84 -13.06
CA GLN A 234 -11.78 -7.51 -14.05
C GLN A 234 -12.55 -7.93 -15.31
N GLU A 235 -13.81 -8.34 -15.20
CA GLU A 235 -14.64 -8.64 -16.37
C GLU A 235 -14.99 -7.38 -17.17
N ILE A 236 -15.44 -6.32 -16.51
CA ILE A 236 -15.82 -5.05 -17.15
C ILE A 236 -14.63 -4.41 -17.91
N ILE A 237 -13.40 -4.54 -17.41
CA ILE A 237 -12.24 -3.90 -18.07
C ILE A 237 -11.67 -4.71 -19.25
N LYS A 238 -12.11 -5.95 -19.45
CA LYS A 238 -11.73 -6.78 -20.60
C LYS A 238 -12.51 -6.43 -21.86
N ASP A 239 -13.75 -5.94 -21.68
CA ASP A 239 -14.64 -5.47 -22.74
C ASP A 239 -14.19 -4.09 -23.26
#